data_6d2cf774e8e1479ca997e62c6297bbf8
#
_entry.id   6d2cf774e8e1479ca997e62c6297bbf8
#
_cell.length_a   1.000
_cell.length_b   1.000
_cell.length_c   1.000
_cell.angle_alpha   90.00
_cell.angle_beta   90.00
_cell.angle_gamma   90.00
#
_symmetry.space_group_name_H-M   'P 1'
#
loop_
_entity.id
_entity.type
_entity.pdbx_description
1 polymer ?
#
loop_
_entity_poly.entity_id
_entity_poly.type
_entity_poly.pdbx_seq_one_letter_code
_entity_poly.pdbx_strand_id
1 'polypeptide(L)'
;MTKNIFFRGEIDFCNYSCSYCPFAKKALSKEKLQKERENLEKLFVYVKKMNEKSNIMITPYGEALIHPLYQQFIARLSTLDNVCKIGIQTNLSVDTDEFINILSKNHADFSKLMLWATFHSEYADIEKFCNKVNSLSELISISCGIVANRKNYEEIRNLRENLKSDIYLWINAMDKIKNRFSNDEISALSKIDPMFAYEFYAKRVDFTNLRDDYFSTCHSYNKIYVDIQKYSSSCFFKKKIAIDSLCNNHKICDCYLGYSNFGNNVLDRFFGENIIFRIPQKRRFDAIFVDIDGVLTGKDGKLINNLTRILENLSKKSRLYIASSRNISSAKKLLGKNFQFFKGGVFSDGCHIVDFKSNIEKIIAFVDSEEIEYFEEKLSESIAKSNEKGHISNIYKTNINENYKIKENTQEINDYIGQSYKLRKDIFRKKLLRISLPSKIAKNIDFPNIKKRIYNNTTFFQNKDSSKLSGIKYICKINSINDDKILIISDNIQDEELFENIKHSVTPTYQEKLHKKSRYILDFCHLTLIIK
;
A
#
# COMPACT_ATOMS: atom_id res chain seq x y z
N MET A 1 -10.29 -2.78 -25.13
CA MET A 1 -10.37 -3.08 -23.67
C MET A 1 -9.96 -4.52 -23.46
N THR A 2 -9.13 -4.84 -22.46
CA THR A 2 -8.69 -6.22 -22.22
C THR A 2 -9.83 -7.02 -21.61
N LYS A 3 -10.17 -8.18 -22.19
CA LYS A 3 -11.17 -9.11 -21.64
C LYS A 3 -10.53 -10.04 -20.61
N ASN A 4 -11.22 -10.28 -19.51
CA ASN A 4 -10.81 -11.22 -18.48
C ASN A 4 -11.61 -12.51 -18.61
N ILE A 5 -10.95 -13.60 -18.96
CA ILE A 5 -11.56 -14.92 -19.17
C ILE A 5 -11.27 -15.77 -17.93
N PHE A 6 -12.32 -16.23 -17.28
CA PHE A 6 -12.23 -17.19 -16.18
C PHE A 6 -12.65 -18.56 -16.71
N PHE A 7 -11.71 -19.46 -16.71
CA PHE A 7 -11.94 -20.82 -17.17
C PHE A 7 -12.01 -21.80 -15.99
N ARG A 8 -13.05 -22.62 -16.00
CA ARG A 8 -13.23 -23.71 -15.05
C ARG A 8 -13.55 -24.98 -15.83
N GLY A 9 -12.60 -25.89 -15.83
CA GLY A 9 -12.70 -27.16 -16.56
C GLY A 9 -13.41 -28.27 -15.79
N GLU A 10 -13.30 -29.50 -16.31
CA GLU A 10 -13.92 -30.72 -15.77
C GLU A 10 -13.14 -31.32 -14.59
N ILE A 11 -11.86 -30.93 -14.40
CA ILE A 11 -11.02 -31.55 -13.39
C ILE A 11 -11.44 -31.12 -11.99
N ASP A 12 -12.05 -32.09 -11.28
CA ASP A 12 -12.43 -31.97 -9.87
C ASP A 12 -11.57 -32.87 -8.95
N PHE A 13 -10.53 -33.48 -9.49
CA PHE A 13 -9.54 -34.26 -8.74
C PHE A 13 -8.53 -33.29 -8.07
N CYS A 14 -8.22 -33.55 -6.80
CA CYS A 14 -7.16 -32.90 -6.07
C CYS A 14 -6.37 -33.95 -5.28
N ASN A 15 -5.06 -33.82 -5.25
CA ASN A 15 -4.19 -34.67 -4.45
C ASN A 15 -4.23 -34.36 -2.95
N TYR A 16 -4.90 -33.23 -2.56
CA TYR A 16 -5.19 -32.87 -1.16
C TYR A 16 -6.66 -33.11 -0.83
N SER A 17 -6.92 -33.40 0.45
CA SER A 17 -8.26 -33.65 0.99
C SER A 17 -8.60 -32.69 2.14
N CYS A 18 -8.35 -31.39 1.96
CA CYS A 18 -8.52 -30.37 3.01
C CYS A 18 -9.93 -30.38 3.57
N SER A 19 -10.03 -30.35 4.90
CA SER A 19 -11.30 -30.43 5.65
C SER A 19 -12.26 -29.28 5.35
N TYR A 20 -11.71 -28.11 5.01
CA TYR A 20 -12.46 -26.88 4.72
C TYR A 20 -12.76 -26.66 3.23
N CYS A 21 -12.30 -27.56 2.35
CA CYS A 21 -12.51 -27.40 0.91
C CYS A 21 -13.99 -27.58 0.54
N PRO A 22 -14.62 -26.62 -0.13
CA PRO A 22 -16.04 -26.71 -0.47
C PRO A 22 -16.32 -27.63 -1.67
N PHE A 23 -15.28 -28.07 -2.37
CA PHE A 23 -15.41 -28.87 -3.59
C PHE A 23 -15.36 -30.37 -3.30
N ALA A 24 -16.26 -31.11 -3.95
CA ALA A 24 -16.25 -32.56 -3.90
C ALA A 24 -15.00 -33.09 -4.62
N LYS A 25 -14.35 -34.07 -3.99
CA LYS A 25 -13.17 -34.73 -4.52
C LYS A 25 -13.57 -35.99 -5.19
N LYS A 26 -13.33 -36.08 -6.49
CA LYS A 26 -13.69 -37.24 -7.29
C LYS A 26 -12.44 -37.85 -7.88
N ALA A 27 -12.49 -39.16 -8.08
CA ALA A 27 -11.43 -39.86 -8.80
C ALA A 27 -11.35 -39.35 -10.25
N LEU A 28 -10.12 -39.21 -10.73
CA LEU A 28 -9.86 -38.81 -12.09
C LEU A 28 -9.99 -40.01 -13.01
N SER A 29 -10.94 -39.97 -13.95
CA SER A 29 -11.08 -40.99 -14.97
C SER A 29 -10.38 -40.61 -16.28
N LYS A 30 -10.06 -41.59 -17.11
CA LYS A 30 -9.51 -41.37 -18.45
C LYS A 30 -10.45 -40.54 -19.32
N GLU A 31 -11.75 -40.79 -19.21
CA GLU A 31 -12.79 -40.08 -19.96
C GLU A 31 -12.82 -38.59 -19.58
N LYS A 32 -12.69 -38.27 -18.28
CA LYS A 32 -12.61 -36.89 -17.82
C LYS A 32 -11.37 -36.20 -18.35
N LEU A 33 -10.22 -36.83 -18.32
CA LEU A 33 -8.99 -36.30 -18.88
C LEU A 33 -9.10 -36.03 -20.39
N GLN A 34 -9.70 -36.95 -21.13
CA GLN A 34 -9.91 -36.77 -22.56
C GLN A 34 -10.85 -35.59 -22.84
N LYS A 35 -11.95 -35.51 -22.11
CA LYS A 35 -12.91 -34.40 -22.23
C LYS A 35 -12.27 -33.08 -21.87
N GLU A 36 -11.43 -33.04 -20.83
CA GLU A 36 -10.69 -31.84 -20.47
C GLU A 36 -9.72 -31.41 -21.57
N ARG A 37 -9.01 -32.34 -22.19
CA ARG A 37 -8.15 -32.05 -23.35
C ARG A 37 -8.93 -31.39 -24.49
N GLU A 38 -10.11 -31.89 -24.80
CA GLU A 38 -10.98 -31.32 -25.84
C GLU A 38 -11.45 -29.89 -25.45
N ASN A 39 -11.76 -29.70 -24.18
CA ASN A 39 -12.21 -28.40 -23.65
C ASN A 39 -11.10 -27.35 -23.68
N LEU A 40 -9.88 -27.72 -23.31
CA LEU A 40 -8.72 -26.84 -23.39
C LEU A 40 -8.41 -26.48 -24.86
N GLU A 41 -8.56 -27.42 -25.80
CA GLU A 41 -8.38 -27.12 -27.22
C GLU A 41 -9.47 -26.17 -27.75
N LYS A 42 -10.73 -26.37 -27.35
CA LYS A 42 -11.82 -25.43 -27.68
C LYS A 42 -11.53 -24.02 -27.16
N LEU A 43 -11.07 -23.93 -25.91
CA LEU A 43 -10.67 -22.65 -25.31
C LEU A 43 -9.50 -22.02 -26.06
N PHE A 44 -8.48 -22.80 -26.42
CA PHE A 44 -7.34 -22.31 -27.20
C PHE A 44 -7.79 -21.72 -28.55
N VAL A 45 -8.63 -22.45 -29.30
CA VAL A 45 -9.16 -22.00 -30.58
C VAL A 45 -10.03 -20.75 -30.42
N TYR A 46 -10.85 -20.70 -29.37
CA TYR A 46 -11.68 -19.54 -29.05
C TYR A 46 -10.81 -18.30 -28.80
N VAL A 47 -9.84 -18.41 -27.89
CA VAL A 47 -8.93 -17.30 -27.56
C VAL A 47 -8.11 -16.88 -28.77
N LYS A 48 -7.58 -17.82 -29.55
CA LYS A 48 -6.80 -17.51 -30.78
C LYS A 48 -7.59 -16.69 -31.80
N LYS A 49 -8.90 -16.91 -31.88
CA LYS A 49 -9.80 -16.19 -32.81
C LYS A 49 -10.28 -14.84 -32.29
N MET A 50 -10.02 -14.52 -31.02
CA MET A 50 -10.44 -13.22 -30.47
C MET A 50 -9.60 -12.07 -31.06
N ASN A 51 -10.27 -10.98 -31.41
CA ASN A 51 -9.62 -9.75 -31.84
C ASN A 51 -9.13 -8.90 -30.66
N GLU A 52 -9.75 -9.06 -29.48
CA GLU A 52 -9.40 -8.32 -28.29
C GLU A 52 -8.26 -8.99 -27.54
N LYS A 53 -7.49 -8.17 -26.85
CA LYS A 53 -6.52 -8.66 -25.86
C LYS A 53 -7.24 -9.29 -24.67
N SER A 54 -6.66 -10.35 -24.12
CA SER A 54 -7.26 -11.10 -23.02
C SER A 54 -6.27 -11.46 -21.92
N ASN A 55 -6.79 -11.48 -20.69
CA ASN A 55 -6.19 -12.13 -19.55
C ASN A 55 -6.99 -13.40 -19.26
N ILE A 56 -6.31 -14.49 -18.93
CA ILE A 56 -6.97 -15.76 -18.70
C ILE A 56 -6.64 -16.25 -17.30
N MET A 57 -7.67 -16.57 -16.52
CA MET A 57 -7.54 -17.12 -15.17
C MET A 57 -8.16 -18.51 -15.12
N ILE A 58 -7.32 -19.51 -14.88
CA ILE A 58 -7.72 -20.90 -14.76
C ILE A 58 -8.00 -21.18 -13.28
N THR A 59 -9.25 -21.52 -12.97
CA THR A 59 -9.74 -21.75 -11.61
C THR A 59 -10.35 -23.13 -11.47
N PRO A 60 -9.55 -24.20 -11.39
CA PRO A 60 -10.05 -25.58 -11.35
C PRO A 60 -10.87 -25.85 -10.09
N TYR A 61 -11.70 -26.89 -10.15
CA TYR A 61 -12.37 -27.42 -8.95
C TYR A 61 -11.42 -28.25 -8.09
N GLY A 62 -10.40 -28.86 -8.72
CA GLY A 62 -9.33 -29.63 -8.08
C GLY A 62 -7.97 -28.99 -8.27
N GLU A 63 -6.91 -29.80 -8.28
CA GLU A 63 -5.55 -29.34 -8.58
C GLU A 63 -5.20 -29.68 -10.03
N ALA A 64 -5.20 -28.66 -10.87
CA ALA A 64 -4.94 -28.85 -12.30
C ALA A 64 -3.45 -28.89 -12.64
N LEU A 65 -2.60 -28.16 -11.89
CA LEU A 65 -1.20 -27.99 -12.25
C LEU A 65 -0.35 -29.26 -12.10
N ILE A 66 -0.80 -30.25 -11.33
CA ILE A 66 -0.15 -31.57 -11.28
C ILE A 66 -0.31 -32.38 -12.59
N HIS A 67 -1.17 -31.93 -13.49
CA HIS A 67 -1.39 -32.61 -14.77
C HIS A 67 -0.57 -31.94 -15.89
N PRO A 68 0.33 -32.68 -16.56
CA PRO A 68 1.12 -32.15 -17.68
C PRO A 68 0.27 -31.50 -18.77
N LEU A 69 -0.97 -31.97 -18.94
CA LEU A 69 -1.94 -31.39 -19.86
C LEU A 69 -2.15 -29.88 -19.64
N TYR A 70 -2.30 -29.42 -18.39
CA TYR A 70 -2.47 -28.02 -18.07
C TYR A 70 -1.16 -27.25 -18.21
N GLN A 71 -0.04 -27.85 -17.83
CA GLN A 71 1.27 -27.24 -17.97
C GLN A 71 1.61 -26.95 -19.44
N GLN A 72 1.36 -27.91 -20.33
CA GLN A 72 1.51 -27.74 -21.78
C GLN A 72 0.51 -26.72 -22.34
N PHE A 73 -0.72 -26.74 -21.85
CA PHE A 73 -1.76 -25.81 -22.30
C PHE A 73 -1.41 -24.36 -21.99
N ILE A 74 -0.99 -24.03 -20.75
CA ILE A 74 -0.60 -22.67 -20.39
C ILE A 74 0.64 -22.21 -21.16
N ALA A 75 1.58 -23.11 -21.42
CA ALA A 75 2.73 -22.81 -22.27
C ALA A 75 2.30 -22.40 -23.68
N ARG A 76 1.49 -23.22 -24.37
CA ARG A 76 0.95 -22.92 -25.70
C ARG A 76 0.14 -21.62 -25.70
N LEU A 77 -0.70 -21.43 -24.69
CA LEU A 77 -1.55 -20.23 -24.60
C LEU A 77 -0.70 -18.95 -24.48
N SER A 78 0.45 -19.02 -23.80
CA SER A 78 1.35 -17.88 -23.61
C SER A 78 1.97 -17.39 -24.92
N THR A 79 2.04 -18.23 -25.96
CA THR A 79 2.61 -17.86 -27.27
C THR A 79 1.65 -17.00 -28.12
N LEU A 80 0.39 -16.88 -27.73
CA LEU A 80 -0.58 -16.08 -28.50
C LEU A 80 -0.38 -14.59 -28.24
N ASP A 81 -0.33 -13.77 -29.30
CA ASP A 81 -0.09 -12.31 -29.23
C ASP A 81 -1.23 -11.55 -28.53
N ASN A 82 -2.46 -12.04 -28.66
CA ASN A 82 -3.63 -11.44 -28.02
C ASN A 82 -3.82 -11.86 -26.56
N VAL A 83 -2.97 -12.75 -26.04
CA VAL A 83 -2.95 -13.12 -24.62
C VAL A 83 -1.92 -12.25 -23.88
N CYS A 84 -2.40 -11.47 -22.92
CA CYS A 84 -1.55 -10.60 -22.11
C CYS A 84 -1.01 -11.33 -20.89
N LYS A 85 -1.88 -12.08 -20.17
CA LYS A 85 -1.54 -12.76 -18.91
C LYS A 85 -2.34 -14.05 -18.77
N ILE A 86 -1.71 -15.04 -18.16
CA ILE A 86 -2.33 -16.34 -17.85
C ILE A 86 -2.06 -16.65 -16.38
N GLY A 87 -3.12 -16.79 -15.60
CA GLY A 87 -3.05 -17.19 -14.21
C GLY A 87 -3.66 -18.58 -13.99
N ILE A 88 -3.12 -19.29 -13.02
CA ILE A 88 -3.70 -20.55 -12.54
C ILE A 88 -3.68 -20.59 -11.02
N GLN A 89 -4.80 -21.06 -10.45
CA GLN A 89 -4.87 -21.40 -9.03
C GLN A 89 -4.29 -22.80 -8.82
N THR A 90 -3.43 -22.94 -7.80
CA THR A 90 -2.73 -24.19 -7.51
C THR A 90 -2.42 -24.32 -6.01
N ASN A 91 -2.37 -25.55 -5.51
CA ASN A 91 -1.81 -25.85 -4.19
C ASN A 91 -0.27 -25.99 -4.21
N LEU A 92 0.35 -25.79 -5.38
CA LEU A 92 1.78 -25.85 -5.64
C LEU A 92 2.45 -27.17 -5.19
N SER A 93 1.71 -28.27 -5.19
CA SER A 93 2.26 -29.61 -4.91
C SER A 93 3.08 -30.18 -6.06
N VAL A 94 3.00 -29.57 -7.24
CA VAL A 94 3.78 -29.95 -8.43
C VAL A 94 5.29 -29.91 -8.16
N ASP A 95 6.05 -30.78 -8.84
CA ASP A 95 7.49 -30.63 -8.92
C ASP A 95 7.82 -29.38 -9.76
N THR A 96 8.51 -28.42 -9.14
CA THR A 96 8.76 -27.11 -9.76
C THR A 96 9.78 -27.16 -10.87
N ASP A 97 10.76 -28.06 -10.79
CA ASP A 97 11.82 -28.20 -11.80
C ASP A 97 11.26 -28.87 -13.05
N GLU A 98 10.43 -29.91 -12.85
CA GLU A 98 9.71 -30.56 -13.94
C GLU A 98 8.74 -29.58 -14.61
N PHE A 99 8.00 -28.79 -13.83
CA PHE A 99 7.10 -27.77 -14.33
C PHE A 99 7.82 -26.74 -15.20
N ILE A 100 8.93 -26.16 -14.74
CA ILE A 100 9.74 -25.22 -15.50
C ILE A 100 10.29 -25.86 -16.78
N ASN A 101 10.73 -27.12 -16.69
CA ASN A 101 11.22 -27.85 -17.84
C ASN A 101 10.12 -28.05 -18.92
N ILE A 102 8.91 -28.41 -18.52
CA ILE A 102 7.77 -28.54 -19.45
C ILE A 102 7.43 -27.19 -20.09
N LEU A 103 7.39 -26.11 -19.31
CA LEU A 103 7.16 -24.76 -19.83
C LEU A 103 8.22 -24.37 -20.87
N SER A 104 9.49 -24.58 -20.53
CA SER A 104 10.64 -24.24 -21.41
C SER A 104 10.64 -25.06 -22.71
N LYS A 105 10.39 -26.37 -22.64
CA LYS A 105 10.29 -27.25 -23.81
C LYS A 105 9.14 -26.87 -24.74
N ASN A 106 8.08 -26.24 -24.21
CA ASN A 106 6.95 -25.77 -24.99
C ASN A 106 7.05 -24.28 -25.33
N HIS A 107 8.23 -23.65 -25.21
CA HIS A 107 8.51 -22.26 -25.57
C HIS A 107 7.58 -21.25 -24.89
N ALA A 108 7.23 -21.47 -23.60
CA ALA A 108 6.35 -20.58 -22.86
C ALA A 108 6.95 -19.19 -22.70
N ASP A 109 6.12 -18.16 -22.86
CA ASP A 109 6.46 -16.79 -22.46
C ASP A 109 6.22 -16.63 -20.94
N PHE A 110 7.28 -16.78 -20.15
CA PHE A 110 7.25 -16.68 -18.70
C PHE A 110 6.73 -15.33 -18.21
N SER A 111 6.92 -14.26 -18.98
CA SER A 111 6.49 -12.91 -18.61
C SER A 111 4.95 -12.75 -18.54
N LYS A 112 4.23 -13.63 -19.21
CA LYS A 112 2.77 -13.70 -19.21
C LYS A 112 2.19 -14.61 -18.12
N LEU A 113 3.05 -15.46 -17.50
CA LEU A 113 2.59 -16.46 -16.55
C LEU A 113 2.43 -15.88 -15.14
N MET A 114 1.33 -16.28 -14.50
CA MET A 114 0.99 -15.86 -13.14
C MET A 114 0.50 -17.06 -12.33
N LEU A 115 1.02 -17.24 -11.13
CA LEU A 115 0.56 -18.28 -10.22
C LEU A 115 -0.16 -17.67 -9.03
N TRP A 116 -1.27 -18.28 -8.67
CA TRP A 116 -1.95 -18.04 -7.40
C TRP A 116 -1.81 -19.30 -6.57
N ALA A 117 -0.73 -19.37 -5.78
CA ALA A 117 -0.38 -20.52 -4.97
C ALA A 117 -1.06 -20.44 -3.59
N THR A 118 -1.88 -21.44 -3.26
CA THR A 118 -2.55 -21.51 -1.96
C THR A 118 -1.85 -22.51 -1.05
N PHE A 119 -1.42 -22.04 0.12
CA PHE A 119 -0.89 -22.88 1.17
C PHE A 119 -2.02 -23.60 1.89
N HIS A 120 -1.87 -24.90 2.07
CA HIS A 120 -2.83 -25.78 2.74
C HIS A 120 -2.14 -26.49 3.90
N SER A 121 -2.30 -25.97 5.09
CA SER A 121 -1.61 -26.42 6.31
C SER A 121 -1.80 -27.89 6.66
N GLU A 122 -2.95 -28.46 6.30
CA GLU A 122 -3.22 -29.89 6.55
C GLU A 122 -2.32 -30.82 5.73
N TYR A 123 -1.66 -30.33 4.66
CA TYR A 123 -0.94 -31.15 3.69
C TYR A 123 0.44 -30.63 3.30
N ALA A 124 0.67 -29.34 3.40
CA ALA A 124 1.89 -28.73 2.92
C ALA A 124 2.80 -28.32 4.09
N ASP A 125 4.09 -28.57 3.94
CA ASP A 125 5.14 -28.03 4.80
C ASP A 125 5.43 -26.57 4.44
N ILE A 126 5.47 -25.70 5.44
CA ILE A 126 5.66 -24.26 5.25
C ILE A 126 6.98 -23.93 4.56
N GLU A 127 8.07 -24.53 5.01
CA GLU A 127 9.40 -24.22 4.52
C GLU A 127 9.54 -24.66 3.06
N LYS A 128 9.13 -25.88 2.75
CA LYS A 128 9.14 -26.41 1.37
C LYS A 128 8.26 -25.58 0.44
N PHE A 129 7.07 -25.20 0.90
CA PHE A 129 6.16 -24.35 0.12
C PHE A 129 6.76 -22.99 -0.15
N CYS A 130 7.28 -22.31 0.88
CA CYS A 130 7.91 -21.00 0.74
C CYS A 130 9.15 -21.03 -0.16
N ASN A 131 9.98 -22.07 -0.05
CA ASN A 131 11.14 -22.25 -0.92
C ASN A 131 10.73 -22.36 -2.39
N LYS A 132 9.70 -23.17 -2.72
CA LYS A 132 9.15 -23.25 -4.08
C LYS A 132 8.63 -21.90 -4.56
N VAL A 133 7.83 -21.20 -3.75
CA VAL A 133 7.29 -19.88 -4.10
C VAL A 133 8.39 -18.86 -4.32
N ASN A 134 9.34 -18.78 -3.41
CA ASN A 134 10.46 -17.84 -3.48
C ASN A 134 11.34 -18.08 -4.71
N SER A 135 11.61 -19.34 -5.06
CA SER A 135 12.36 -19.72 -6.25
C SER A 135 11.58 -19.37 -7.54
N LEU A 136 10.33 -19.79 -7.64
CA LEU A 136 9.49 -19.50 -8.81
C LEU A 136 9.27 -18.01 -9.04
N SER A 137 9.28 -17.19 -7.97
CA SER A 137 9.09 -15.74 -8.07
C SER A 137 10.16 -15.01 -8.87
N GLU A 138 11.31 -15.63 -9.10
CA GLU A 138 12.38 -15.09 -9.96
C GLU A 138 12.03 -15.18 -11.46
N LEU A 139 11.16 -16.13 -11.83
CA LEU A 139 10.81 -16.43 -13.22
C LEU A 139 9.38 -16.03 -13.57
N ILE A 140 8.46 -16.23 -12.65
CA ILE A 140 7.01 -16.09 -12.85
C ILE A 140 6.42 -15.17 -11.80
N SER A 141 5.46 -14.33 -12.18
CA SER A 141 4.73 -13.55 -11.19
C SER A 141 3.88 -14.46 -10.31
N ILE A 142 4.02 -14.36 -8.99
CA ILE A 142 3.34 -15.25 -8.05
C ILE A 142 2.73 -14.47 -6.88
N SER A 143 1.54 -14.88 -6.47
CA SER A 143 0.92 -14.51 -5.20
C SER A 143 0.63 -15.75 -4.39
N CYS A 144 0.62 -15.60 -3.07
CA CYS A 144 0.26 -16.67 -2.15
C CYS A 144 -1.11 -16.44 -1.55
N GLY A 145 -1.79 -17.53 -1.19
CA GLY A 145 -3.02 -17.49 -0.45
C GLY A 145 -3.01 -18.46 0.73
N ILE A 146 -3.77 -18.15 1.76
CA ILE A 146 -4.05 -19.03 2.88
C ILE A 146 -5.48 -18.82 3.37
N VAL A 147 -6.15 -19.91 3.79
CA VAL A 147 -7.45 -19.82 4.42
C VAL A 147 -7.28 -19.54 5.91
N ALA A 148 -7.75 -18.41 6.38
CA ALA A 148 -7.71 -18.04 7.78
C ALA A 148 -8.91 -18.61 8.54
N ASN A 149 -8.62 -19.27 9.63
CA ASN A 149 -9.57 -19.57 10.71
C ASN A 149 -9.00 -18.99 12.02
N ARG A 150 -9.80 -18.94 13.09
CA ARG A 150 -9.37 -18.32 14.35
C ARG A 150 -8.22 -19.05 15.07
N LYS A 151 -7.80 -20.22 14.58
CA LYS A 151 -6.79 -21.08 15.24
C LYS A 151 -5.42 -21.02 14.57
N ASN A 152 -5.33 -20.51 13.31
CA ASN A 152 -4.09 -20.59 12.52
C ASN A 152 -3.37 -19.26 12.32
N TYR A 153 -3.54 -18.30 13.23
CA TYR A 153 -2.87 -16.98 13.14
C TYR A 153 -1.34 -17.10 13.13
N GLU A 154 -0.78 -17.92 14.02
CA GLU A 154 0.67 -18.12 14.09
C GLU A 154 1.23 -18.76 12.81
N GLU A 155 0.48 -19.66 12.20
CA GLU A 155 0.84 -20.25 10.92
C GLU A 155 0.83 -19.22 9.79
N ILE A 156 -0.18 -18.34 9.75
CA ILE A 156 -0.26 -17.24 8.78
C ILE A 156 0.94 -16.29 8.97
N ARG A 157 1.30 -15.97 10.20
CA ARG A 157 2.48 -15.14 10.52
C ARG A 157 3.77 -15.82 10.05
N ASN A 158 3.95 -17.08 10.37
CA ASN A 158 5.12 -17.87 9.97
C ASN A 158 5.23 -17.98 8.44
N LEU A 159 4.11 -18.21 7.75
CA LEU A 159 4.08 -18.19 6.29
C LEU A 159 4.56 -16.82 5.73
N ARG A 160 4.10 -15.69 6.31
CA ARG A 160 4.53 -14.35 5.90
C ARG A 160 6.03 -14.12 6.12
N GLU A 161 6.56 -14.59 7.24
CA GLU A 161 7.97 -14.42 7.60
C GLU A 161 8.92 -15.17 6.65
N ASN A 162 8.51 -16.33 6.14
CA ASN A 162 9.29 -17.16 5.22
C ASN A 162 9.16 -16.77 3.74
N LEU A 163 8.15 -16.00 3.37
CA LEU A 163 8.01 -15.47 2.01
C LEU A 163 8.83 -14.19 1.80
N LYS A 164 9.34 -13.97 0.57
CA LYS A 164 9.93 -12.68 0.19
C LYS A 164 8.92 -11.55 0.46
N SER A 165 9.41 -10.40 0.91
CA SER A 165 8.57 -9.25 1.31
C SER A 165 7.75 -8.64 0.16
N ASP A 166 8.16 -8.88 -1.08
CA ASP A 166 7.50 -8.39 -2.28
C ASP A 166 6.52 -9.41 -2.92
N ILE A 167 6.33 -10.57 -2.30
CA ILE A 167 5.29 -11.54 -2.63
C ILE A 167 4.06 -11.24 -1.79
N TYR A 168 2.93 -10.99 -2.45
CA TYR A 168 1.67 -10.74 -1.78
C TYR A 168 1.12 -12.03 -1.17
N LEU A 169 0.76 -11.96 0.11
CA LEU A 169 0.06 -13.03 0.82
C LEU A 169 -1.40 -12.64 1.04
N TRP A 170 -2.29 -13.25 0.28
CA TRP A 170 -3.73 -13.09 0.42
C TRP A 170 -4.27 -13.99 1.53
N ILE A 171 -4.97 -13.39 2.47
CA ILE A 171 -5.63 -14.11 3.57
C ILE A 171 -7.12 -14.19 3.29
N ASN A 172 -7.60 -15.39 3.01
CA ASN A 172 -9.03 -15.64 2.80
C ASN A 172 -9.68 -16.10 4.09
N ALA A 173 -10.55 -15.30 4.67
CA ALA A 173 -11.33 -15.74 5.82
C ALA A 173 -12.21 -16.94 5.44
N MET A 174 -12.15 -18.01 6.24
CA MET A 174 -12.93 -19.24 6.02
C MET A 174 -14.42 -18.95 5.93
N ASP A 175 -15.09 -19.50 4.94
CA ASP A 175 -16.55 -19.38 4.82
C ASP A 175 -17.28 -20.13 5.95
N LYS A 176 -18.44 -19.62 6.32
CA LYS A 176 -19.33 -20.25 7.32
C LYS A 176 -18.73 -20.36 8.73
N ILE A 177 -17.75 -19.54 9.10
CA ILE A 177 -17.30 -19.48 10.50
C ILE A 177 -18.47 -18.96 11.34
N LYS A 178 -18.94 -19.79 12.29
CA LYS A 178 -20.02 -19.44 13.23
C LYS A 178 -19.65 -18.21 14.08
N ASN A 179 -18.37 -18.04 14.41
CA ASN A 179 -17.86 -16.90 15.15
C ASN A 179 -17.08 -16.00 14.19
N ARG A 180 -17.55 -14.79 13.98
CA ARG A 180 -16.86 -13.76 13.17
C ARG A 180 -15.53 -13.40 13.81
N PHE A 181 -14.54 -13.02 13.00
CA PHE A 181 -13.30 -12.42 13.52
C PHE A 181 -13.64 -11.16 14.33
N SER A 182 -12.97 -10.99 15.46
CA SER A 182 -13.01 -9.74 16.23
C SER A 182 -12.28 -8.62 15.52
N ASN A 183 -12.51 -7.37 15.92
CA ASN A 183 -11.79 -6.23 15.36
C ASN A 183 -10.27 -6.34 15.57
N ASP A 184 -9.82 -6.89 16.70
CA ASP A 184 -8.40 -7.11 16.98
C ASP A 184 -7.80 -8.18 16.05
N GLU A 185 -8.53 -9.28 15.81
CA GLU A 185 -8.13 -10.32 14.86
C GLU A 185 -8.06 -9.76 13.43
N ILE A 186 -9.05 -8.96 13.01
CA ILE A 186 -9.06 -8.29 11.70
C ILE A 186 -7.87 -7.33 11.60
N SER A 187 -7.60 -6.55 12.64
CA SER A 187 -6.46 -5.64 12.69
C SER A 187 -5.13 -6.40 12.60
N ALA A 188 -5.00 -7.52 13.32
CA ALA A 188 -3.80 -8.34 13.30
C ALA A 188 -3.55 -8.98 11.92
N LEU A 189 -4.59 -9.52 11.28
CA LEU A 189 -4.49 -10.09 9.93
C LEU A 189 -4.21 -9.02 8.87
N SER A 190 -4.77 -7.81 9.03
CA SER A 190 -4.53 -6.68 8.12
C SER A 190 -3.09 -6.15 8.17
N LYS A 191 -2.35 -6.41 9.26
CA LYS A 191 -0.90 -6.13 9.31
C LYS A 191 -0.08 -7.09 8.44
N ILE A 192 -0.65 -8.24 8.08
CA ILE A 192 -0.02 -9.24 7.21
C ILE A 192 -0.50 -9.06 5.78
N ASP A 193 -1.82 -8.99 5.59
CA ASP A 193 -2.48 -8.73 4.32
C ASP A 193 -3.18 -7.36 4.38
N PRO A 194 -2.63 -6.32 3.75
CA PRO A 194 -3.19 -4.97 3.82
C PRO A 194 -4.60 -4.86 3.22
N MET A 195 -5.01 -5.85 2.42
CA MET A 195 -6.35 -5.88 1.81
C MET A 195 -7.36 -6.72 2.60
N PHE A 196 -6.94 -7.42 3.67
CA PHE A 196 -7.79 -8.35 4.41
C PHE A 196 -9.09 -7.74 4.92
N ALA A 197 -9.00 -6.58 5.58
CA ALA A 197 -10.20 -5.91 6.11
C ALA A 197 -11.20 -5.55 4.99
N TYR A 198 -10.70 -5.00 3.88
CA TYR A 198 -11.55 -4.64 2.73
C TYR A 198 -12.26 -5.85 2.15
N GLU A 199 -11.54 -6.95 1.98
CA GLU A 199 -12.13 -8.18 1.44
C GLU A 199 -13.03 -8.88 2.43
N PHE A 200 -12.66 -8.89 3.72
CA PHE A 200 -13.48 -9.46 4.78
C PHE A 200 -14.83 -8.77 4.88
N TYR A 201 -14.84 -7.45 4.93
CA TYR A 201 -16.07 -6.69 4.97
C TYR A 201 -16.84 -6.81 3.65
N ALA A 202 -16.20 -6.84 2.49
CA ALA A 202 -16.85 -7.05 1.21
C ALA A 202 -17.66 -8.34 1.12
N LYS A 203 -17.28 -9.39 1.82
CA LYS A 203 -17.92 -10.70 1.73
C LYS A 203 -19.01 -10.97 2.77
N ARG A 204 -19.01 -10.29 3.92
CA ARG A 204 -19.64 -10.84 5.13
C ARG A 204 -20.49 -9.92 5.95
N VAL A 205 -20.54 -8.65 5.66
CA VAL A 205 -21.29 -7.68 6.43
C VAL A 205 -22.47 -7.19 5.59
N ASP A 206 -23.57 -6.87 6.27
CA ASP A 206 -24.69 -6.16 5.67
C ASP A 206 -24.23 -4.72 5.38
N PHE A 207 -23.72 -4.54 4.16
CA PHE A 207 -22.92 -3.39 3.73
C PHE A 207 -23.72 -2.13 3.44
N THR A 208 -24.94 -2.03 3.90
CA THR A 208 -25.77 -0.88 3.59
C THR A 208 -25.11 0.47 3.88
N ASN A 209 -24.21 0.54 4.86
CA ASN A 209 -23.57 1.80 5.27
C ASN A 209 -22.09 1.97 4.82
N LEU A 210 -21.37 0.89 4.43
CA LEU A 210 -19.98 0.96 3.97
C LEU A 210 -19.85 0.85 2.45
N ARG A 211 -20.91 0.48 1.78
CA ARG A 211 -20.94 0.15 0.37
C ARG A 211 -20.71 1.36 -0.53
N ASP A 212 -21.31 2.48 -0.18
CA ASP A 212 -21.29 3.69 -1.01
C ASP A 212 -19.89 4.36 -1.03
N ASP A 213 -19.09 4.14 0.01
CA ASP A 213 -17.75 4.71 0.12
C ASP A 213 -16.65 3.83 -0.50
N TYR A 214 -16.85 2.51 -0.55
CA TYR A 214 -15.80 1.54 -0.94
C TYR A 214 -16.13 0.74 -2.19
N PHE A 215 -17.40 0.58 -2.57
CA PHE A 215 -17.81 -0.29 -3.65
C PHE A 215 -18.77 0.43 -4.60
N SER A 216 -18.40 0.50 -5.86
CA SER A 216 -19.29 0.89 -6.94
C SER A 216 -20.07 -0.32 -7.50
N THR A 217 -20.80 -0.12 -8.57
CA THR A 217 -21.52 -1.18 -9.32
C THR A 217 -20.58 -2.29 -9.78
N CYS A 218 -21.07 -3.52 -9.86
CA CYS A 218 -20.32 -4.67 -10.37
C CYS A 218 -19.92 -4.48 -11.83
N HIS A 219 -18.63 -4.41 -12.13
CA HIS A 219 -18.07 -4.30 -13.47
C HIS A 219 -17.93 -5.66 -14.15
N SER A 220 -19.02 -6.42 -14.26
CA SER A 220 -19.01 -7.74 -14.91
C SER A 220 -18.84 -7.69 -16.43
N TYR A 221 -19.03 -6.56 -17.05
CA TYR A 221 -19.06 -6.40 -18.51
C TYR A 221 -17.74 -6.72 -19.24
N ASN A 222 -16.61 -6.68 -18.56
CA ASN A 222 -15.31 -7.04 -19.13
C ASN A 222 -14.87 -8.47 -18.82
N LYS A 223 -15.77 -9.29 -18.26
CA LYS A 223 -15.47 -10.64 -17.79
C LYS A 223 -16.29 -11.69 -18.55
N ILE A 224 -15.62 -12.79 -18.85
CA ILE A 224 -16.21 -13.96 -19.48
C ILE A 224 -15.91 -15.17 -18.60
N TYR A 225 -16.93 -15.73 -17.99
CA TYR A 225 -16.83 -16.99 -17.27
C TYR A 225 -17.17 -18.13 -18.21
N VAL A 226 -16.21 -18.97 -18.47
CA VAL A 226 -16.37 -20.16 -19.30
C VAL A 226 -16.46 -21.38 -18.38
N ASP A 227 -17.68 -21.80 -18.13
CA ASP A 227 -17.97 -23.10 -17.53
C ASP A 227 -18.37 -24.03 -18.65
N ILE A 228 -17.50 -24.98 -18.95
CA ILE A 228 -17.64 -25.84 -20.11
C ILE A 228 -18.86 -26.75 -20.05
N GLN A 229 -19.35 -27.05 -18.85
CA GLN A 229 -20.56 -27.84 -18.69
C GLN A 229 -21.82 -27.06 -19.04
N LYS A 230 -21.78 -25.74 -19.06
CA LYS A 230 -23.04 -25.00 -19.08
C LYS A 230 -23.09 -23.73 -19.95
N TYR A 231 -22.19 -22.73 -19.83
CA TYR A 231 -22.38 -21.44 -20.54
C TYR A 231 -21.19 -20.49 -20.40
N SER A 232 -21.01 -19.60 -21.36
CA SER A 232 -20.29 -18.36 -21.17
C SER A 232 -21.22 -17.30 -20.56
N SER A 233 -20.79 -16.65 -19.49
CA SER A 233 -21.59 -15.65 -18.76
C SER A 233 -20.71 -14.54 -18.21
N SER A 234 -21.26 -13.36 -18.01
CA SER A 234 -20.59 -12.27 -17.30
C SER A 234 -20.57 -12.46 -15.78
N CYS A 235 -21.25 -13.44 -15.24
CA CYS A 235 -21.33 -13.66 -13.81
C CYS A 235 -21.24 -15.14 -13.47
N PHE A 236 -20.37 -15.48 -12.53
CA PHE A 236 -20.17 -16.84 -12.05
C PHE A 236 -21.41 -17.42 -11.32
N PHE A 237 -22.17 -16.57 -10.61
CA PHE A 237 -23.33 -17.02 -9.83
C PHE A 237 -24.66 -16.91 -10.58
N LYS A 238 -24.81 -15.87 -11.38
CA LYS A 238 -26.02 -15.68 -12.19
C LYS A 238 -25.78 -16.18 -13.59
N LYS A 239 -26.05 -17.45 -13.83
CA LYS A 239 -25.85 -18.18 -15.08
C LYS A 239 -26.55 -17.62 -16.32
N LYS A 240 -27.40 -16.59 -16.16
CA LYS A 240 -28.21 -16.00 -17.24
C LYS A 240 -27.82 -14.55 -17.58
N ILE A 241 -26.71 -14.03 -17.04
CA ILE A 241 -26.26 -12.70 -17.42
C ILE A 241 -25.48 -12.83 -18.72
N ALA A 242 -25.98 -12.22 -19.79
CA ALA A 242 -25.31 -12.19 -21.08
C ALA A 242 -23.91 -11.57 -20.95
N ILE A 243 -22.98 -12.02 -21.80
CA ILE A 243 -21.66 -11.40 -21.91
C ILE A 243 -21.85 -9.92 -22.23
N ASP A 244 -21.02 -9.08 -21.62
CA ASP A 244 -21.06 -7.61 -21.76
C ASP A 244 -22.26 -6.89 -21.09
N SER A 245 -23.09 -7.60 -20.33
CA SER A 245 -24.17 -6.97 -19.57
C SER A 245 -23.75 -6.60 -18.13
N LEU A 246 -24.35 -5.53 -17.60
CA LEU A 246 -24.16 -5.10 -16.22
C LEU A 246 -25.00 -5.95 -15.27
N CYS A 247 -24.44 -6.24 -14.11
CA CYS A 247 -25.19 -6.88 -13.04
C CYS A 247 -25.94 -5.84 -12.20
N ASN A 248 -27.27 -5.84 -12.26
CA ASN A 248 -28.13 -4.95 -11.47
C ASN A 248 -28.37 -5.41 -10.04
N ASN A 249 -27.65 -6.43 -9.57
CA ASN A 249 -27.81 -6.92 -8.21
C ASN A 249 -26.91 -6.13 -7.25
N HIS A 250 -27.50 -5.16 -6.57
CA HIS A 250 -26.79 -4.25 -5.69
C HIS A 250 -26.68 -4.72 -4.24
N LYS A 251 -27.28 -5.86 -3.85
CA LYS A 251 -27.47 -6.13 -2.42
C LYS A 251 -26.41 -7.01 -1.78
N ILE A 252 -26.07 -8.13 -2.30
CA ILE A 252 -25.06 -9.04 -1.71
C ILE A 252 -24.50 -9.92 -2.82
N CYS A 253 -23.19 -10.02 -2.93
CA CYS A 253 -22.56 -10.92 -3.87
C CYS A 253 -21.57 -11.83 -3.15
N ASP A 254 -21.90 -13.11 -3.04
CA ASP A 254 -21.03 -14.15 -2.46
C ASP A 254 -19.94 -14.64 -3.42
N CYS A 255 -19.64 -13.90 -4.49
CA CYS A 255 -18.64 -14.28 -5.46
C CYS A 255 -17.25 -14.29 -4.82
N TYR A 256 -16.56 -15.43 -4.84
CA TYR A 256 -15.18 -15.57 -4.39
C TYR A 256 -14.20 -14.68 -5.19
N LEU A 257 -14.56 -14.40 -6.42
CA LEU A 257 -13.89 -13.47 -7.31
C LEU A 257 -14.62 -12.11 -7.32
N GLY A 258 -15.58 -11.90 -6.43
CA GLY A 258 -16.56 -10.82 -6.46
C GLY A 258 -15.94 -9.44 -6.32
N TYR A 259 -14.94 -9.30 -5.45
CA TYR A 259 -14.25 -8.02 -5.33
C TYR A 259 -13.56 -7.60 -6.64
N SER A 260 -13.25 -8.53 -7.53
CA SER A 260 -12.78 -8.22 -8.87
C SER A 260 -13.88 -7.69 -9.81
N ASN A 261 -15.14 -7.74 -9.37
CA ASN A 261 -16.30 -7.25 -10.12
C ASN A 261 -16.85 -5.93 -9.56
N PHE A 262 -16.45 -5.55 -8.36
CA PHE A 262 -16.81 -4.26 -7.79
C PHE A 262 -15.71 -3.27 -8.16
N GLY A 263 -16.04 -2.15 -8.77
CA GLY A 263 -15.11 -1.05 -8.92
C GLY A 263 -14.76 -0.50 -7.55
N ASN A 264 -13.90 -1.22 -6.83
CA ASN A 264 -13.39 -0.79 -5.55
C ASN A 264 -12.14 0.04 -5.78
N ASN A 265 -12.24 1.31 -5.47
CA ASN A 265 -11.13 2.23 -5.63
C ASN A 265 -9.85 1.81 -4.87
N VAL A 266 -9.96 1.07 -3.76
CA VAL A 266 -8.82 0.59 -2.98
C VAL A 266 -8.17 -0.62 -3.64
N LEU A 267 -8.95 -1.66 -3.93
CA LEU A 267 -8.44 -2.90 -4.55
C LEU A 267 -7.96 -2.65 -5.99
N ASP A 268 -8.71 -1.87 -6.77
CA ASP A 268 -8.33 -1.52 -8.15
C ASP A 268 -7.03 -0.70 -8.20
N ARG A 269 -6.81 0.20 -7.23
CA ARG A 269 -5.56 0.96 -7.13
C ARG A 269 -4.38 0.08 -6.75
N PHE A 270 -4.60 -0.90 -5.88
CA PHE A 270 -3.56 -1.81 -5.39
C PHE A 270 -3.19 -2.87 -6.41
N PHE A 271 -4.17 -3.57 -6.98
CA PHE A 271 -3.94 -4.65 -7.94
C PHE A 271 -3.92 -4.18 -9.40
N GLY A 272 -4.65 -3.11 -9.73
CA GLY A 272 -4.83 -2.66 -11.10
C GLY A 272 -5.39 -3.76 -11.99
N GLU A 273 -4.85 -3.90 -13.21
CA GLU A 273 -5.25 -4.95 -14.16
C GLU A 273 -4.93 -6.39 -13.69
N ASN A 274 -4.13 -6.53 -12.63
CA ASN A 274 -3.74 -7.83 -12.06
C ASN A 274 -4.70 -8.34 -10.99
N ILE A 275 -5.81 -7.66 -10.75
CA ILE A 275 -6.75 -7.98 -9.68
C ILE A 275 -7.23 -9.43 -9.71
N ILE A 276 -7.46 -9.98 -10.90
CA ILE A 276 -7.90 -11.38 -11.05
C ILE A 276 -6.84 -12.41 -10.65
N PHE A 277 -5.57 -11.99 -10.58
CA PHE A 277 -4.43 -12.85 -10.22
C PHE A 277 -3.95 -12.62 -8.79
N ARG A 278 -4.51 -11.67 -8.07
CA ARG A 278 -4.06 -11.27 -6.73
C ARG A 278 -2.59 -10.82 -6.68
N ILE A 279 -2.13 -10.19 -7.74
CA ILE A 279 -0.76 -9.68 -7.82
C ILE A 279 -0.80 -8.16 -7.79
N PRO A 280 -0.20 -7.52 -6.77
CA PRO A 280 -0.15 -6.06 -6.68
C PRO A 280 0.49 -5.43 -7.92
N GLN A 281 -0.04 -4.28 -8.33
CA GLN A 281 0.53 -3.54 -9.45
C GLN A 281 1.79 -2.80 -9.01
N LYS A 282 2.97 -3.36 -9.32
CA LYS A 282 4.25 -2.72 -9.02
C LYS A 282 4.54 -1.59 -10.02
N ARG A 283 5.10 -0.48 -9.49
CA ARG A 283 5.53 0.70 -10.25
C ARG A 283 6.97 1.06 -9.92
N ARG A 284 7.68 1.68 -10.87
CA ARG A 284 8.99 2.28 -10.63
C ARG A 284 8.82 3.72 -10.19
N PHE A 285 9.45 4.07 -9.09
CA PHE A 285 9.55 5.42 -8.60
C PHE A 285 11.01 5.85 -8.55
N ASP A 286 11.30 7.05 -9.06
CA ASP A 286 12.65 7.61 -9.02
C ASP A 286 12.97 8.18 -7.64
N ALA A 287 11.93 8.67 -6.94
CA ALA A 287 12.04 9.17 -5.58
C ALA A 287 10.83 8.78 -4.72
N ILE A 288 11.11 8.51 -3.46
CA ILE A 288 10.12 8.26 -2.41
C ILE A 288 10.37 9.25 -1.29
N PHE A 289 9.37 10.08 -0.99
CA PHE A 289 9.39 11.03 0.12
C PHE A 289 8.57 10.47 1.28
N VAL A 290 9.20 10.37 2.44
CA VAL A 290 8.64 9.65 3.60
C VAL A 290 8.54 10.59 4.79
N ASP A 291 7.35 10.69 5.38
CA ASP A 291 7.22 11.32 6.70
C ASP A 291 7.81 10.40 7.78
N ILE A 292 8.16 10.98 8.90
CA ILE A 292 8.78 10.25 10.02
C ILE A 292 7.72 9.81 11.02
N ASP A 293 7.01 10.80 11.59
CA ASP A 293 6.04 10.54 12.66
C ASP A 293 4.81 9.82 12.09
N GLY A 294 4.39 8.74 12.74
CA GLY A 294 3.27 7.93 12.28
C GLY A 294 3.52 7.05 11.05
N VAL A 295 4.64 7.20 10.35
CA VAL A 295 5.04 6.41 9.17
C VAL A 295 6.24 5.52 9.46
N LEU A 296 7.40 6.13 9.77
CA LEU A 296 8.61 5.41 10.20
C LEU A 296 8.58 5.09 11.70
N THR A 297 7.71 5.77 12.43
CA THR A 297 7.39 5.46 13.83
C THR A 297 5.95 4.97 13.94
N GLY A 298 5.70 4.16 14.97
CA GLY A 298 4.33 3.84 15.39
C GLY A 298 3.66 5.01 16.12
N LYS A 299 2.41 4.84 16.54
CA LYS A 299 1.67 5.81 17.38
C LYS A 299 2.34 6.06 18.74
N ASP A 300 3.17 5.13 19.18
CA ASP A 300 3.99 5.22 20.42
C ASP A 300 5.28 6.03 20.23
N GLY A 301 5.54 6.55 19.03
CA GLY A 301 6.74 7.31 18.69
C GLY A 301 8.00 6.47 18.52
N LYS A 302 7.92 5.14 18.64
CA LYS A 302 9.06 4.23 18.43
C LYS A 302 9.17 3.85 16.96
N LEU A 303 10.40 3.63 16.50
CA LEU A 303 10.63 3.14 15.14
C LEU A 303 9.93 1.79 14.91
N ILE A 304 9.35 1.63 13.73
CA ILE A 304 8.68 0.38 13.34
C ILE A 304 9.66 -0.79 13.28
N ASN A 305 9.16 -1.99 13.51
CA ASN A 305 9.97 -3.20 13.44
C ASN A 305 10.56 -3.39 12.03
N ASN A 306 11.78 -3.95 11.97
CA ASN A 306 12.48 -4.24 10.71
C ASN A 306 12.74 -3.02 9.79
N LEU A 307 12.66 -1.79 10.33
CA LEU A 307 12.83 -0.55 9.56
C LEU A 307 14.10 -0.58 8.72
N THR A 308 15.25 -0.99 9.29
CA THR A 308 16.53 -1.04 8.58
C THR A 308 16.44 -1.90 7.31
N ARG A 309 15.86 -3.12 7.43
CA ARG A 309 15.69 -4.03 6.29
C ARG A 309 14.77 -3.46 5.22
N ILE A 310 13.68 -2.80 5.64
CA ILE A 310 12.73 -2.16 4.71
C ILE A 310 13.41 -1.03 3.95
N LEU A 311 14.09 -0.12 4.65
CA LEU A 311 14.80 1.01 4.04
C LEU A 311 15.92 0.54 3.11
N GLU A 312 16.68 -0.48 3.50
CA GLU A 312 17.70 -1.08 2.65
C GLU A 312 17.10 -1.59 1.32
N ASN A 313 16.01 -2.34 1.38
CA ASN A 313 15.33 -2.86 0.19
C ASN A 313 14.77 -1.74 -0.71
N LEU A 314 14.18 -0.70 -0.11
CA LEU A 314 13.63 0.43 -0.85
C LEU A 314 14.74 1.29 -1.48
N SER A 315 15.85 1.49 -0.77
CA SER A 315 16.98 2.31 -1.24
C SER A 315 17.70 1.72 -2.47
N LYS A 316 17.60 0.39 -2.67
CA LYS A 316 18.09 -0.30 -3.88
C LYS A 316 17.22 -0.04 -5.12
N LYS A 317 15.95 0.34 -4.90
CA LYS A 317 14.94 0.52 -5.96
C LYS A 317 14.66 1.99 -6.28
N SER A 318 14.79 2.88 -5.30
CA SER A 318 14.41 4.29 -5.41
C SER A 318 15.28 5.17 -4.52
N ARG A 319 15.42 6.46 -4.87
CA ARG A 319 16.04 7.44 -3.99
C ARG A 319 15.08 7.78 -2.86
N LEU A 320 15.51 7.60 -1.62
CA LEU A 320 14.70 7.90 -0.44
C LEU A 320 15.00 9.32 0.06
N TYR A 321 13.96 10.08 0.33
CA TYR A 321 14.02 11.40 0.94
C TYR A 321 13.08 11.48 2.14
N ILE A 322 13.44 12.28 3.13
CA ILE A 322 12.56 12.59 4.25
C ILE A 322 11.67 13.79 3.87
N ALA A 323 10.41 13.80 4.31
CA ALA A 323 9.51 14.94 4.23
C ALA A 323 8.79 15.11 5.57
N SER A 324 9.39 15.87 6.49
CA SER A 324 8.95 15.89 7.89
C SER A 324 8.81 17.30 8.47
N SER A 325 7.93 17.41 9.45
CA SER A 325 7.86 18.59 10.33
C SER A 325 9.04 18.68 11.29
N ARG A 326 9.79 17.59 11.49
CA ARG A 326 11.00 17.62 12.33
C ARG A 326 12.12 18.40 11.66
N ASN A 327 12.97 19.05 12.48
CA ASN A 327 14.24 19.54 11.98
C ASN A 327 15.22 18.39 11.72
N ILE A 328 16.26 18.66 10.92
CA ILE A 328 17.22 17.61 10.49
C ILE A 328 17.96 16.96 11.67
N SER A 329 18.28 17.71 12.73
CA SER A 329 18.98 17.16 13.92
C SER A 329 18.08 16.19 14.69
N SER A 330 16.82 16.56 14.89
CA SER A 330 15.81 15.70 15.52
C SER A 330 15.57 14.43 14.68
N ALA A 331 15.48 14.58 13.36
CA ALA A 331 15.34 13.45 12.44
C ALA A 331 16.57 12.50 12.51
N LYS A 332 17.79 13.04 12.47
CA LYS A 332 19.04 12.26 12.61
C LYS A 332 19.09 11.53 13.95
N LYS A 333 18.77 12.22 15.05
CA LYS A 333 18.77 11.61 16.39
C LYS A 333 17.80 10.46 16.50
N LEU A 334 16.58 10.60 15.96
CA LEU A 334 15.55 9.57 16.02
C LEU A 334 15.88 8.37 15.14
N LEU A 335 16.27 8.60 13.89
CA LEU A 335 16.52 7.54 12.92
C LEU A 335 17.87 6.82 13.15
N GLY A 336 18.82 7.48 13.82
CA GLY A 336 20.16 6.93 14.09
C GLY A 336 20.83 6.43 12.79
N LYS A 337 21.30 5.20 12.79
CA LYS A 337 21.93 4.57 11.60
C LYS A 337 21.02 4.50 10.37
N ASN A 338 19.70 4.51 10.56
CA ASN A 338 18.77 4.43 9.43
C ASN A 338 18.76 5.71 8.58
N PHE A 339 19.26 6.83 9.12
CA PHE A 339 19.35 8.09 8.38
C PHE A 339 20.24 7.98 7.11
N GLN A 340 21.21 7.08 7.09
CA GLN A 340 22.12 6.86 5.96
C GLN A 340 21.43 6.43 4.65
N PHE A 341 20.22 5.84 4.72
CA PHE A 341 19.50 5.40 3.53
C PHE A 341 18.87 6.57 2.77
N PHE A 342 18.74 7.74 3.39
CA PHE A 342 18.12 8.90 2.76
C PHE A 342 19.15 9.77 2.03
N LYS A 343 18.78 10.25 0.85
CA LYS A 343 19.60 11.12 -0.01
C LYS A 343 19.46 12.60 0.35
N GLY A 344 18.64 12.94 1.34
CA GLY A 344 18.31 14.27 1.79
C GLY A 344 16.89 14.34 2.33
N GLY A 345 16.31 15.53 2.29
CA GLY A 345 14.92 15.69 2.70
C GLY A 345 14.46 17.13 2.78
N VAL A 346 13.19 17.23 3.08
CA VAL A 346 12.45 18.45 3.39
C VAL A 346 12.13 18.42 4.87
N PHE A 347 12.73 19.32 5.63
CA PHE A 347 12.64 19.40 7.09
C PHE A 347 11.94 20.68 7.53
N SER A 348 11.45 20.68 8.78
CA SER A 348 10.74 21.83 9.37
C SER A 348 9.63 22.36 8.45
N ASP A 349 8.81 21.41 7.91
CA ASP A 349 7.70 21.71 6.99
C ASP A 349 8.08 22.53 5.75
N GLY A 350 9.26 22.31 5.20
CA GLY A 350 9.74 22.98 4.00
C GLY A 350 10.68 24.18 4.24
N CYS A 351 10.90 24.56 5.50
CA CYS A 351 11.83 25.64 5.81
C CYS A 351 13.30 25.28 5.58
N HIS A 352 13.63 23.99 5.60
CA HIS A 352 14.99 23.50 5.40
C HIS A 352 15.00 22.30 4.43
N ILE A 353 15.62 22.48 3.28
CA ILE A 353 15.68 21.50 2.20
C ILE A 353 17.14 21.11 1.99
N VAL A 354 17.41 19.81 1.98
CA VAL A 354 18.77 19.26 1.81
C VAL A 354 18.77 18.15 0.79
N ASP A 355 19.72 18.19 -0.15
CA ASP A 355 20.05 17.11 -1.05
C ASP A 355 21.55 16.79 -0.92
N PHE A 356 21.87 15.63 -0.34
CA PHE A 356 23.26 15.26 -0.08
C PHE A 356 24.03 14.90 -1.34
N LYS A 357 23.33 14.41 -2.37
CA LYS A 357 23.98 14.05 -3.63
C LYS A 357 24.45 15.28 -4.41
N SER A 358 23.60 16.31 -4.46
CA SER A 358 23.89 17.55 -5.16
C SER A 358 24.69 18.52 -4.29
N ASN A 359 24.92 18.18 -3.02
CA ASN A 359 25.48 19.07 -2.00
C ASN A 359 24.72 20.41 -1.90
N ILE A 360 23.38 20.35 -2.07
CA ILE A 360 22.52 21.51 -2.04
C ILE A 360 21.82 21.59 -0.68
N GLU A 361 21.89 22.78 -0.10
CA GLU A 361 21.14 23.14 1.08
C GLU A 361 20.42 24.46 0.84
N LYS A 362 19.07 24.45 0.98
CA LYS A 362 18.23 25.65 0.85
C LYS A 362 17.48 25.89 2.15
N ILE A 363 17.60 27.10 2.65
CA ILE A 363 16.94 27.56 3.87
C ILE A 363 15.92 28.63 3.48
N ILE A 364 14.66 28.42 3.86
CA ILE A 364 13.59 29.39 3.77
C ILE A 364 13.37 29.88 5.20
N ALA A 365 14.00 31.01 5.53
CA ALA A 365 13.89 31.58 6.86
C ALA A 365 12.46 32.06 7.15
N PHE A 366 12.12 32.08 8.43
CA PHE A 366 10.83 32.54 8.91
C PHE A 366 10.65 34.01 8.51
N VAL A 367 11.64 34.83 8.86
CA VAL A 367 11.54 36.26 8.71
C VAL A 367 12.91 36.94 8.88
N ASP A 368 13.01 38.18 8.51
CA ASP A 368 14.10 39.05 8.89
C ASP A 368 13.95 39.58 10.33
N SER A 369 14.89 40.40 10.77
CA SER A 369 14.94 40.90 12.15
C SER A 369 13.73 41.75 12.53
N GLU A 370 13.20 42.58 11.61
CA GLU A 370 12.07 43.49 11.85
C GLU A 370 10.77 42.72 12.06
N GLU A 371 10.58 41.65 11.29
CA GLU A 371 9.41 40.77 11.45
C GLU A 371 9.47 39.95 12.74
N ILE A 372 10.68 39.62 13.25
CA ILE A 372 10.84 38.98 14.56
C ILE A 372 10.39 39.90 15.68
N GLU A 373 10.80 41.17 15.66
CA GLU A 373 10.39 42.16 16.66
C GLU A 373 8.89 42.37 16.66
N TYR A 374 8.28 42.48 15.49
CA TYR A 374 6.82 42.56 15.36
C TYR A 374 6.11 41.32 15.90
N PHE A 375 6.66 40.11 15.63
CA PHE A 375 6.12 38.88 16.19
C PHE A 375 6.15 38.89 17.72
N GLU A 376 7.24 39.35 18.30
CA GLU A 376 7.42 39.44 19.74
C GLU A 376 6.43 40.40 20.40
N GLU A 377 6.18 41.53 19.76
CA GLU A 377 5.15 42.50 20.20
C GLU A 377 3.74 41.84 20.17
N LYS A 378 3.36 41.24 19.06
CA LYS A 378 2.05 40.57 18.90
C LYS A 378 1.88 39.36 19.81
N LEU A 379 2.94 38.62 20.07
CA LEU A 379 2.94 37.55 21.05
C LEU A 379 2.66 38.09 22.45
N SER A 380 3.31 39.16 22.83
CA SER A 380 3.13 39.83 24.11
C SER A 380 1.70 40.35 24.29
N GLU A 381 1.13 41.00 23.26
CA GLU A 381 -0.27 41.42 23.23
C GLU A 381 -1.25 40.24 23.36
N SER A 382 -0.98 39.11 22.65
CA SER A 382 -1.85 37.94 22.67
C SER A 382 -1.85 37.25 24.03
N ILE A 383 -0.69 37.16 24.67
CA ILE A 383 -0.58 36.60 26.03
C ILE A 383 -1.27 37.51 27.04
N ALA A 384 -1.11 38.82 26.91
CA ALA A 384 -1.79 39.78 27.76
C ALA A 384 -3.34 39.70 27.63
N LYS A 385 -3.85 39.52 26.40
CA LYS A 385 -5.30 39.33 26.14
C LYS A 385 -5.84 37.96 26.59
N SER A 386 -5.02 36.92 26.60
CA SER A 386 -5.44 35.60 27.05
C SER A 386 -5.54 35.44 28.57
N ASN A 387 -4.84 36.31 29.30
CA ASN A 387 -4.77 36.31 30.75
C ASN A 387 -4.90 37.77 31.21
N GLU A 388 -6.04 38.25 31.54
CA GLU A 388 -6.36 39.65 31.88
C GLU A 388 -5.27 40.47 32.61
N LYS A 389 -4.12 39.94 32.99
CA LYS A 389 -2.93 40.62 33.56
C LYS A 389 -1.70 39.69 33.38
N GLY A 390 -0.85 39.93 32.40
CA GLY A 390 0.44 39.24 32.28
C GLY A 390 1.55 40.18 31.82
N HIS A 391 2.61 40.36 32.60
CA HIS A 391 3.84 41.02 32.18
C HIS A 391 4.84 40.01 31.64
N ILE A 392 5.19 40.12 30.35
CA ILE A 392 6.30 39.41 29.76
C ILE A 392 7.49 40.36 29.68
N SER A 393 8.24 40.45 30.75
CA SER A 393 9.53 41.11 30.75
C SER A 393 10.61 40.02 30.56
N ASN A 394 11.44 40.14 29.52
CA ASN A 394 12.66 39.38 29.24
C ASN A 394 12.52 38.02 28.49
N ILE A 395 11.67 37.94 27.47
CA ILE A 395 11.65 36.72 26.63
C ILE A 395 12.84 36.64 25.65
N TYR A 396 13.55 37.74 25.36
CA TYR A 396 14.34 37.84 24.13
C TYR A 396 15.75 38.41 24.23
N LYS A 397 16.51 38.03 25.24
CA LYS A 397 17.97 38.17 25.18
C LYS A 397 18.62 36.79 25.11
N THR A 398 18.47 36.08 23.98
CA THR A 398 19.35 34.98 23.65
C THR A 398 20.48 35.49 22.77
N ASN A 399 21.67 35.57 23.32
CA ASN A 399 22.90 35.74 22.55
C ASN A 399 22.98 34.65 21.47
N ILE A 400 22.84 35.04 20.20
CA ILE A 400 23.02 34.20 19.02
C ILE A 400 24.55 34.04 18.82
N ASN A 401 25.23 33.52 19.82
CA ASN A 401 26.63 33.12 19.69
C ASN A 401 26.67 31.63 19.92
N GLU A 402 26.73 30.86 18.83
CA GLU A 402 27.55 29.65 18.74
C GLU A 402 27.30 28.85 17.46
N ASN A 403 28.35 28.33 16.92
CA ASN A 403 28.51 27.66 15.66
C ASN A 403 27.79 26.31 15.54
N TYR A 404 27.14 26.10 14.38
CA TYR A 404 26.95 24.81 13.74
C TYR A 404 26.10 23.71 14.38
N LYS A 405 25.24 23.99 15.37
CA LYS A 405 24.25 22.99 15.83
C LYS A 405 22.86 23.60 15.76
N ILE A 406 21.89 22.82 15.22
CA ILE A 406 20.47 23.16 15.36
C ILE A 406 20.17 23.02 16.87
N LYS A 407 19.95 24.15 17.54
CA LYS A 407 19.47 24.13 18.92
C LYS A 407 17.96 24.31 18.90
N GLU A 408 17.26 23.34 19.47
CA GLU A 408 15.88 23.54 19.88
C GLU A 408 15.92 24.35 21.18
N ASN A 409 15.73 25.65 21.09
CA ASN A 409 15.59 26.47 22.29
C ASN A 409 14.15 26.38 22.77
N THR A 410 13.95 25.69 23.87
CA THR A 410 12.68 25.68 24.59
C THR A 410 12.76 26.68 25.71
N GLN A 411 11.91 27.69 25.69
CA GLN A 411 11.79 28.66 26.74
C GLN A 411 10.45 28.47 27.44
N GLU A 412 10.49 28.43 28.76
CA GLU A 412 9.26 28.42 29.56
C GLU A 412 8.79 29.84 29.75
N ILE A 413 7.56 30.10 29.42
CA ILE A 413 6.85 31.37 29.65
C ILE A 413 5.84 31.07 30.73
N ASN A 414 6.01 31.70 31.88
CA ASN A 414 5.05 31.58 32.98
C ASN A 414 4.02 32.71 32.88
N ASP A 415 2.74 32.35 32.95
CA ASP A 415 1.67 33.32 33.10
C ASP A 415 1.53 33.78 34.56
N TYR A 416 0.70 34.80 34.78
CA TYR A 416 0.44 35.37 36.11
C TYR A 416 -0.23 34.37 37.09
N ILE A 417 -0.80 33.30 36.59
CA ILE A 417 -1.49 32.24 37.37
C ILE A 417 -0.54 31.07 37.68
N GLY A 418 0.72 31.15 37.23
CA GLY A 418 1.73 30.11 37.40
C GLY A 418 1.65 28.98 36.39
N GLN A 419 0.91 29.10 35.28
CA GLN A 419 0.92 28.17 34.18
C GLN A 419 2.14 28.39 33.29
N SER A 420 2.88 27.32 33.05
CA SER A 420 4.06 27.33 32.20
C SER A 420 3.72 26.94 30.77
N TYR A 421 4.13 27.74 29.80
CA TYR A 421 3.97 27.48 28.37
C TYR A 421 5.32 27.29 27.72
N LYS A 422 5.40 26.35 26.78
CA LYS A 422 6.63 26.07 26.03
C LYS A 422 6.61 26.78 24.67
N LEU A 423 7.50 27.76 24.51
CA LEU A 423 7.83 28.35 23.23
C LEU A 423 9.01 27.59 22.64
N ARG A 424 8.86 27.04 21.44
CA ARG A 424 9.95 26.36 20.74
C ARG A 424 10.34 27.17 19.50
N LYS A 425 11.63 27.36 19.31
CA LYS A 425 12.22 28.02 18.15
C LYS A 425 13.15 27.05 17.43
N ASP A 426 12.89 26.80 16.15
CA ASP A 426 13.80 26.06 15.27
C ASP A 426 14.77 27.05 14.64
N ILE A 427 16.02 27.08 15.11
CA ILE A 427 17.09 27.97 14.61
C ILE A 427 18.16 27.14 13.91
N PHE A 428 18.53 27.56 12.70
CA PHE A 428 19.61 26.94 11.95
C PHE A 428 20.51 28.01 11.33
N ARG A 429 21.84 27.96 11.58
CA ARG A 429 22.82 28.93 11.10
C ARG A 429 22.38 30.41 11.35
N LYS A 430 21.97 30.71 12.56
CA LYS A 430 21.45 32.04 12.97
C LYS A 430 20.16 32.48 12.27
N LYS A 431 19.49 31.59 11.48
CA LYS A 431 18.21 31.90 10.87
C LYS A 431 17.09 31.19 11.63
N LEU A 432 16.07 31.95 11.96
CA LEU A 432 14.85 31.40 12.56
C LEU A 432 14.02 30.76 11.45
N LEU A 433 13.77 29.45 11.56
CA LEU A 433 13.02 28.68 10.57
C LEU A 433 11.54 28.66 10.92
N ARG A 434 11.22 28.43 12.19
CA ARG A 434 9.87 28.20 12.65
C ARG A 434 9.74 28.50 14.15
N ILE A 435 8.56 28.97 14.54
CA ILE A 435 8.16 29.12 15.94
C ILE A 435 6.95 28.24 16.22
N SER A 436 6.87 27.64 17.39
CA SER A 436 5.68 26.92 17.84
C SER A 436 5.25 27.33 19.24
N LEU A 437 3.92 27.46 19.40
CA LEU A 437 3.26 27.88 20.63
C LEU A 437 2.02 27.01 20.88
N PRO A 438 1.55 26.90 22.14
CA PRO A 438 0.22 26.39 22.40
C PRO A 438 -0.85 27.18 21.63
N SER A 439 -1.78 26.48 20.97
CA SER A 439 -2.78 27.09 20.09
C SER A 439 -3.68 28.12 20.81
N LYS A 440 -3.90 27.93 22.11
CA LYS A 440 -4.66 28.86 22.93
C LYS A 440 -4.04 30.30 22.91
N ILE A 441 -2.71 30.39 22.94
CA ILE A 441 -1.97 31.67 22.91
C ILE A 441 -1.87 32.17 21.47
N ALA A 442 -1.64 31.26 20.53
CA ALA A 442 -1.42 31.62 19.13
C ALA A 442 -2.66 32.10 18.37
N LYS A 443 -3.86 31.97 18.95
CA LYS A 443 -5.15 32.20 18.27
C LYS A 443 -5.26 33.60 17.64
N ASN A 444 -4.78 34.61 18.32
CA ASN A 444 -4.93 36.01 17.92
C ASN A 444 -3.67 36.62 17.26
N ILE A 445 -2.69 35.77 16.91
CA ILE A 445 -1.44 36.23 16.28
C ILE A 445 -1.54 35.98 14.79
N ASP A 446 -1.62 37.02 13.96
CA ASP A 446 -1.64 36.93 12.51
C ASP A 446 -0.56 37.84 11.88
N PHE A 447 0.04 37.35 10.79
CA PHE A 447 1.08 38.03 10.04
C PHE A 447 0.88 37.88 8.53
N PRO A 448 1.16 38.92 7.73
CA PRO A 448 0.95 38.91 6.29
C PRO A 448 1.79 37.84 5.53
N ASN A 449 3.02 37.60 6.00
CA ASN A 449 3.99 36.74 5.33
C ASN A 449 4.22 35.38 6.04
N ILE A 450 3.45 35.11 7.08
CA ILE A 450 3.60 33.91 7.91
C ILE A 450 2.32 33.13 7.88
N LYS A 451 2.46 31.82 7.65
CA LYS A 451 1.31 30.91 7.77
C LYS A 451 1.33 30.19 9.11
N LYS A 452 0.14 29.98 9.62
CA LYS A 452 -0.12 29.14 10.78
C LYS A 452 -0.42 27.72 10.35
N ARG A 453 0.15 26.77 11.07
CA ARG A 453 -0.27 25.37 11.04
C ARG A 453 -0.59 24.90 12.44
N ILE A 454 -1.74 24.30 12.63
CA ILE A 454 -2.18 23.81 13.93
C ILE A 454 -2.05 22.28 13.92
N TYR A 455 -1.26 21.76 14.86
CA TYR A 455 -1.10 20.35 15.06
C TYR A 455 -1.38 20.01 16.54
N ASN A 456 -2.42 19.26 16.79
CA ASN A 456 -2.98 19.03 18.12
C ASN A 456 -3.25 20.40 18.81
N ASN A 457 -2.69 20.64 19.98
CA ASN A 457 -2.83 21.90 20.70
C ASN A 457 -1.65 22.85 20.48
N THR A 458 -0.87 22.67 19.40
CA THR A 458 0.31 23.48 19.09
C THR A 458 0.12 24.17 17.74
N THR A 459 0.35 25.47 17.70
CA THR A 459 0.40 26.26 16.47
C THR A 459 1.83 26.53 16.08
N PHE A 460 2.14 26.23 14.82
CA PHE A 460 3.42 26.50 14.19
C PHE A 460 3.29 27.69 13.26
N PHE A 461 4.22 28.63 13.40
CA PHE A 461 4.38 29.79 12.53
C PHE A 461 5.60 29.59 11.66
N GLN A 462 5.43 29.73 10.37
CA GLN A 462 6.51 29.57 9.39
C GLN A 462 6.29 30.46 8.17
N ASN A 463 7.31 30.66 7.37
CA ASN A 463 7.22 31.44 6.14
C ASN A 463 6.11 30.89 5.25
N LYS A 464 5.28 31.73 4.64
CA LYS A 464 4.16 31.36 3.79
C LYS A 464 4.59 30.54 2.58
N ASP A 465 5.79 30.78 2.04
CA ASP A 465 6.33 30.11 0.85
C ASP A 465 6.97 28.74 1.17
N SER A 466 7.11 28.41 2.47
CA SER A 466 7.62 27.11 2.87
C SER A 466 6.49 26.08 2.95
N SER A 467 6.63 24.93 2.30
CA SER A 467 5.77 23.76 2.50
C SER A 467 6.53 22.48 2.18
N LYS A 468 6.04 21.35 2.68
CA LYS A 468 6.59 20.05 2.27
C LYS A 468 6.50 19.91 0.74
N LEU A 469 5.39 20.34 0.12
CA LEU A 469 5.19 20.28 -1.32
C LEU A 469 6.21 21.12 -2.08
N SER A 470 6.42 22.40 -1.68
CA SER A 470 7.40 23.26 -2.33
C SER A 470 8.82 22.71 -2.23
N GLY A 471 9.16 22.12 -1.07
CA GLY A 471 10.45 21.45 -0.86
C GLY A 471 10.61 20.21 -1.72
N ILE A 472 9.60 19.37 -1.83
CA ILE A 472 9.60 18.17 -2.70
C ILE A 472 9.78 18.57 -4.16
N LYS A 473 8.99 19.55 -4.64
CA LYS A 473 9.12 20.06 -6.01
C LYS A 473 10.51 20.63 -6.30
N TYR A 474 11.10 21.32 -5.32
CA TYR A 474 12.48 21.81 -5.44
C TYR A 474 13.50 20.67 -5.60
N ILE A 475 13.45 19.63 -4.72
CA ILE A 475 14.33 18.46 -4.83
C ILE A 475 14.12 17.75 -6.19
N CYS A 476 12.88 17.62 -6.63
CA CYS A 476 12.57 17.00 -7.91
C CYS A 476 13.15 17.79 -9.08
N LYS A 477 13.03 19.12 -9.05
CA LYS A 477 13.57 20.01 -10.08
C LYS A 477 15.10 19.88 -10.20
N ILE A 478 15.84 19.96 -9.09
CA ILE A 478 17.33 19.88 -9.11
C ILE A 478 17.85 18.49 -9.48
N ASN A 479 17.05 17.45 -9.31
CA ASN A 479 17.40 16.08 -9.62
C ASN A 479 16.75 15.56 -10.92
N SER A 480 16.05 16.40 -11.68
CA SER A 480 15.34 16.04 -12.92
C SER A 480 14.39 14.84 -12.73
N ILE A 481 13.65 14.82 -11.62
CA ILE A 481 12.68 13.77 -11.30
C ILE A 481 11.32 14.18 -11.85
N ASN A 482 10.70 13.29 -12.63
CA ASN A 482 9.36 13.49 -13.16
C ASN A 482 8.31 13.29 -12.05
N ASP A 483 7.27 14.12 -12.03
CA ASP A 483 6.19 14.08 -11.06
C ASP A 483 5.44 12.73 -11.04
N ASP A 484 5.29 12.07 -12.19
CA ASP A 484 4.72 10.72 -12.28
C ASP A 484 5.60 9.61 -11.69
N LYS A 485 6.85 9.94 -11.32
CA LYS A 485 7.82 9.02 -10.73
C LYS A 485 8.11 9.27 -9.25
N ILE A 486 7.23 10.06 -8.62
CA ILE A 486 7.33 10.36 -7.20
C ILE A 486 6.29 9.55 -6.43
N LEU A 487 6.70 9.03 -5.28
CA LEU A 487 5.82 8.47 -4.27
C LEU A 487 5.95 9.26 -2.98
N ILE A 488 4.84 9.70 -2.40
CA ILE A 488 4.82 10.29 -1.07
C ILE A 488 4.14 9.37 -0.07
N ILE A 489 4.60 9.44 1.18
CA ILE A 489 4.02 8.67 2.29
C ILE A 489 3.88 9.59 3.48
N SER A 490 2.65 9.81 3.93
CA SER A 490 2.34 10.61 5.12
C SER A 490 1.07 10.13 5.81
N ASP A 491 1.02 10.31 7.13
CA ASP A 491 -0.17 10.08 7.96
C ASP A 491 -0.82 11.40 8.42
N ASN A 492 -0.21 12.53 8.10
CA ASN A 492 -0.63 13.81 8.64
C ASN A 492 -1.70 14.46 7.77
N ILE A 493 -2.85 14.78 8.37
CA ILE A 493 -3.94 15.51 7.70
C ILE A 493 -3.47 16.87 7.16
N GLN A 494 -2.51 17.50 7.82
CA GLN A 494 -1.95 18.78 7.36
C GLN A 494 -1.12 18.67 6.08
N ASP A 495 -0.77 17.46 5.67
CA ASP A 495 -0.11 17.17 4.41
C ASP A 495 -1.11 16.92 3.27
N GLU A 496 -2.38 17.28 3.44
CA GLU A 496 -3.44 17.15 2.43
C GLU A 496 -3.02 17.74 1.08
N GLU A 497 -2.30 18.87 1.09
CA GLU A 497 -1.71 19.48 -0.08
C GLU A 497 -0.83 18.51 -0.90
N LEU A 498 -0.11 17.59 -0.25
CA LEU A 498 0.69 16.58 -0.93
C LEU A 498 -0.19 15.56 -1.67
N PHE A 499 -1.28 15.11 -1.04
CA PHE A 499 -2.19 14.13 -1.60
C PHE A 499 -2.99 14.68 -2.80
N GLU A 500 -3.22 15.97 -2.83
CA GLU A 500 -3.92 16.66 -3.93
C GLU A 500 -3.01 16.93 -5.13
N ASN A 501 -1.72 17.16 -4.90
CA ASN A 501 -0.77 17.59 -5.93
C ASN A 501 0.17 16.48 -6.43
N ILE A 502 0.29 15.36 -5.72
CA ILE A 502 1.17 14.26 -6.11
C ILE A 502 0.33 13.00 -6.38
N LYS A 503 0.39 12.55 -7.61
CA LYS A 503 -0.43 11.45 -8.14
C LYS A 503 -0.31 10.13 -7.37
N HIS A 504 0.89 9.81 -6.89
CA HIS A 504 1.14 8.59 -6.16
C HIS A 504 1.42 8.89 -4.69
N SER A 505 0.44 8.59 -3.88
CA SER A 505 0.45 8.85 -2.44
C SER A 505 0.04 7.61 -1.66
N VAL A 506 0.64 7.45 -0.50
CA VAL A 506 0.35 6.38 0.47
C VAL A 506 0.00 7.00 1.80
N THR A 507 -1.07 6.49 2.41
CA THR A 507 -1.38 6.77 3.82
C THR A 507 -1.45 5.46 4.60
N PRO A 508 -1.01 5.41 5.86
CA PRO A 508 -1.16 4.24 6.70
C PRO A 508 -2.63 3.84 6.93
N THR A 509 -2.85 2.55 7.15
CA THR A 509 -4.19 1.96 7.30
C THR A 509 -5.00 2.57 8.45
N TYR A 510 -4.36 3.07 9.49
CA TYR A 510 -5.01 3.69 10.63
C TYR A 510 -5.48 5.14 10.42
N GLN A 511 -5.08 5.81 9.30
CA GLN A 511 -5.40 7.22 9.05
C GLN A 511 -6.59 7.37 8.10
N GLU A 512 -7.77 7.02 8.59
CA GLU A 512 -9.02 6.95 7.78
C GLU A 512 -9.37 8.27 7.08
N LYS A 513 -9.07 9.42 7.69
CA LYS A 513 -9.39 10.74 7.11
C LYS A 513 -8.68 11.01 5.78
N LEU A 514 -7.54 10.36 5.53
CA LEU A 514 -6.79 10.50 4.28
C LEU A 514 -7.11 9.40 3.25
N HIS A 515 -7.88 8.37 3.60
CA HIS A 515 -8.16 7.25 2.70
C HIS A 515 -8.80 7.66 1.37
N LYS A 516 -9.71 8.65 1.38
CA LYS A 516 -10.35 9.15 0.15
C LYS A 516 -9.39 9.94 -0.75
N LYS A 517 -8.34 10.55 -0.18
CA LYS A 517 -7.38 11.42 -0.88
C LYS A 517 -6.14 10.66 -1.33
N SER A 518 -5.74 9.62 -0.63
CA SER A 518 -4.56 8.83 -0.96
C SER A 518 -4.83 7.85 -2.09
N ARG A 519 -3.79 7.58 -2.89
CA ARG A 519 -3.87 6.55 -3.93
C ARG A 519 -3.80 5.14 -3.34
N TYR A 520 -2.95 4.92 -2.35
CA TYR A 520 -2.77 3.63 -1.68
C TYR A 520 -2.99 3.79 -0.19
N ILE A 521 -3.59 2.78 0.42
CA ILE A 521 -3.78 2.68 1.86
C ILE A 521 -2.94 1.49 2.33
N LEU A 522 -1.73 1.78 2.81
CA LEU A 522 -0.72 0.77 3.13
C LEU A 522 0.16 1.25 4.27
N ASP A 523 0.49 0.37 5.19
CA ASP A 523 1.55 0.64 6.16
C ASP A 523 2.93 0.56 5.49
N PHE A 524 3.91 1.24 6.06
CA PHE A 524 5.25 1.37 5.47
C PHE A 524 5.92 0.01 5.16
N CYS A 525 5.66 -1.00 5.98
CA CYS A 525 6.20 -2.35 5.77
C CYS A 525 5.70 -3.04 4.49
N HIS A 526 4.58 -2.58 3.92
CA HIS A 526 3.99 -3.17 2.72
C HIS A 526 4.40 -2.48 1.41
N LEU A 527 5.23 -1.44 1.45
CA LEU A 527 5.62 -0.67 0.26
C LEU A 527 6.32 -1.51 -0.81
N THR A 528 7.06 -2.54 -0.41
CA THR A 528 7.73 -3.44 -1.35
C THR A 528 6.75 -4.17 -2.28
N LEU A 529 5.46 -4.23 -1.90
CA LEU A 529 4.40 -4.83 -2.73
C LEU A 529 4.05 -3.98 -3.95
N ILE A 530 4.23 -2.66 -3.90
CA ILE A 530 3.86 -1.72 -4.99
C ILE A 530 5.07 -1.10 -5.70
N ILE A 531 6.30 -1.33 -5.22
CA ILE A 531 7.54 -0.77 -5.77
C ILE A 531 8.30 -1.87 -6.52
N LYS A 532 8.60 -1.59 -7.83
CA LYS A 532 9.32 -2.51 -8.72
C LYS A 532 10.83 -2.32 -8.59
#